data_0263dd474e26b594737c90f9e132d1bd
#
_entry.id   0263dd474e26b594737c90f9e132d1bd
#
_cell.length_a   1.000
_cell.length_b   1.000
_cell.length_c   1.000
_cell.angle_alpha   90.00
_cell.angle_beta   90.00
_cell.angle_gamma   90.00
#
_symmetry.space_group_name_H-M   'P 1'
#
loop_
_entity.id
_entity.type
_entity.pdbx_description
1 polymer ?
#
loop_
_entity_poly.entity_id
_entity_poly.type
_entity_poly.pdbx_seq_one_letter_code
_entity_poly.pdbx_strand_id
1 'polypeptide(L)' 'MVDAGVLRPNHPKKSWPELVGWPELNAGFRILYDRPEVTVLFFKLGEETPPPGYHRKRVVVFVDANLRVAKTPVLG' A
#
# COMPACT_ATOMS: atom_id res chain seq x y z
N MET A 1 -18.20 -2.05 22.68
CA MET A 1 -17.57 -1.37 22.48
C MET A 1 -17.34 -1.03 21.52
N VAL A 2 -17.31 -0.63 21.36
CA VAL A 2 -16.98 -0.20 20.73
C VAL A 2 -16.36 -0.21 20.22
N ASP A 3 -16.33 -0.36 19.67
CA ASP A 3 -15.49 -0.20 19.45
C ASP A 3 -15.51 0.50 19.78
N ALA A 4 -16.16 0.27 20.25
CA ALA A 4 -16.18 1.12 20.58
C ALA A 4 -15.73 1.89 20.61
N GLY A 5 -16.29 1.88 21.11
CA GLY A 5 -15.70 3.11 21.44
C GLY A 5 -14.53 3.49 20.66
N VAL A 6 -14.17 2.66 19.92
CA VAL A 6 -13.03 2.98 19.09
C VAL A 6 -13.52 3.78 17.92
N LEU A 7 -13.10 5.01 17.89
CA LEU A 7 -13.42 5.89 16.79
C LEU A 7 -12.28 5.88 15.82
N ARG A 8 -12.57 5.52 14.62
CA ARG A 8 -11.58 5.61 13.59
C ARG A 8 -11.46 7.03 13.13
N PRO A 9 -10.27 7.49 12.89
CA PRO A 9 -10.13 8.78 12.21
C PRO A 9 -10.84 8.70 10.87
N ASN A 10 -11.45 9.79 10.48
CA ASN A 10 -12.09 9.87 9.17
C ASN A 10 -11.08 10.19 8.08
N HIS A 11 -9.88 9.68 8.25
CA HIS A 11 -8.79 9.95 7.32
C HIS A 11 -8.29 8.63 6.79
N PRO A 12 -8.83 8.15 5.66
CA PRO A 12 -8.36 6.91 5.08
C PRO A 12 -6.87 6.98 4.85
N LYS A 13 -6.20 5.89 5.15
CA LYS A 13 -4.76 5.82 5.00
C LYS A 13 -4.38 5.94 3.54
N LYS A 14 -3.38 6.77 3.24
CA LYS A 14 -2.95 7.03 1.87
C LYS A 14 -1.51 6.63 1.64
N SER A 15 -0.78 6.29 2.67
CA SER A 15 0.59 5.84 2.54
C SER A 15 0.94 4.90 3.67
N TRP A 16 1.94 4.06 3.43
CA TRP A 16 2.33 3.01 4.37
C TRP A 16 3.84 3.00 4.53
N PRO A 17 4.43 4.06 5.13
CA PRO A 17 5.89 4.10 5.28
C PRO A 17 6.43 2.97 6.15
N GLU A 18 5.60 2.42 7.04
CA GLU A 18 6.03 1.36 7.91
C GLU A 18 6.26 0.04 7.18
N LEU A 19 5.81 -0.09 5.95
CA LEU A 19 5.94 -1.33 5.19
C LEU A 19 7.22 -1.44 4.39
N VAL A 20 8.04 -0.39 4.36
CA VAL A 20 9.32 -0.45 3.64
C VAL A 20 10.16 -1.59 4.23
N GLY A 21 10.66 -2.44 3.35
CA GLY A 21 11.44 -3.61 3.77
C GLY A 21 10.63 -4.87 3.97
N TRP A 22 9.31 -4.78 3.99
CA TRP A 22 8.45 -5.96 4.17
C TRP A 22 8.46 -6.82 2.90
N PRO A 23 8.27 -8.13 3.06
CA PRO A 23 8.01 -8.97 1.88
C PRO A 23 6.74 -8.49 1.17
N GLU A 24 6.75 -8.63 -0.16
CA GLU A 24 5.69 -8.06 -0.98
C GLU A 24 4.30 -8.58 -0.60
N LEU A 25 4.14 -9.88 -0.37
CA LEU A 25 2.83 -10.42 -0.02
C LEU A 25 2.33 -9.91 1.32
N ASN A 26 3.21 -9.85 2.31
CA ASN A 26 2.84 -9.35 3.63
C ASN A 26 2.40 -7.89 3.54
N ALA A 27 3.12 -7.11 2.76
CA ALA A 27 2.76 -5.71 2.57
C ALA A 27 1.41 -5.57 1.88
N GLY A 28 1.16 -6.39 0.86
CA GLY A 28 -0.12 -6.37 0.16
C GLY A 28 -1.28 -6.68 1.08
N PHE A 29 -1.15 -7.71 1.92
CA PHE A 29 -2.19 -8.07 2.87
C PHE A 29 -2.42 -6.95 3.89
N ARG A 30 -1.36 -6.30 4.34
CA ARG A 30 -1.52 -5.20 5.31
C ARG A 30 -2.25 -4.03 4.68
N ILE A 31 -1.91 -3.68 3.44
CA ILE A 31 -2.60 -2.59 2.74
C ILE A 31 -4.08 -2.92 2.59
N LEU A 32 -4.40 -4.13 2.19
CA LEU A 32 -5.79 -4.54 2.03
C LEU A 32 -6.53 -4.63 3.35
N TYR A 33 -5.81 -4.93 4.43
CA TYR A 33 -6.41 -4.89 5.75
C TYR A 33 -6.84 -3.47 6.12
N ASP A 34 -5.98 -2.50 5.80
CA ASP A 34 -6.26 -1.09 6.12
C ASP A 34 -7.26 -0.47 5.16
N ARG A 35 -7.19 -0.85 3.88
CA ARG A 35 -8.04 -0.28 2.83
C ARG A 35 -8.53 -1.40 1.91
N PRO A 36 -9.54 -2.18 2.32
CA PRO A 36 -9.96 -3.35 1.53
C PRO A 36 -10.55 -3.02 0.15
N GLU A 37 -10.89 -1.76 -0.08
CA GLU A 37 -11.49 -1.36 -1.35
C GLU A 37 -10.45 -1.05 -2.43
N VAL A 38 -9.16 -1.01 -2.11
CA VAL A 38 -8.14 -0.63 -3.09
C VAL A 38 -7.61 -1.85 -3.84
N THR A 39 -7.03 -1.58 -5.00
CA THR A 39 -6.24 -2.56 -5.75
C THR A 39 -4.77 -2.28 -5.47
N VAL A 40 -4.04 -3.32 -5.09
CA VAL A 40 -2.61 -3.18 -4.81
C VAL A 40 -1.85 -3.72 -6.01
N LEU A 41 -0.98 -2.88 -6.58
CA LEU A 41 -0.17 -3.25 -7.73
C LEU A 41 1.30 -3.15 -7.37
N PHE A 42 2.06 -4.17 -7.74
CA PHE A 42 3.49 -4.25 -7.45
C PHE A 42 4.29 -4.03 -8.72
N PHE A 43 5.35 -3.22 -8.61
CA PHE A 43 6.23 -2.92 -9.72
C PHE A 43 7.68 -3.06 -9.26
N LYS A 44 8.52 -3.65 -10.10
CA LYS A 44 9.94 -3.75 -9.77
C LYS A 44 10.61 -2.40 -9.99
N LEU A 45 11.19 -1.88 -8.92
CA LEU A 45 11.83 -0.58 -8.96
C LEU A 45 12.95 -0.57 -10.00
N GLY A 46 12.92 0.44 -10.86
CA GLY A 46 13.92 0.58 -11.91
C GLY A 46 13.69 -0.27 -13.15
N GLU A 47 12.72 -1.19 -13.11
CA GLU A 47 12.44 -2.07 -14.25
C GLU A 47 11.04 -1.88 -14.81
N GLU A 48 10.09 -1.57 -13.92
CA GLU A 48 8.69 -1.45 -14.32
C GLU A 48 8.18 -0.08 -13.91
N THR A 49 7.28 0.45 -14.72
CA THR A 49 6.69 1.76 -14.49
C THR A 49 5.19 1.62 -14.39
N PRO A 50 4.58 2.13 -13.33
CA PRO A 50 3.11 2.09 -13.24
C PRO A 50 2.48 2.97 -14.33
N PRO A 51 1.23 2.66 -14.70
CA PRO A 51 0.51 3.52 -15.64
C PRO A 51 0.43 4.94 -15.11
N PRO A 52 0.46 5.94 -15.99
CA PRO A 52 0.40 7.34 -15.55
C PRO A 52 -0.95 7.69 -14.99
N GLY A 53 -0.98 8.79 -14.25
CA GLY A 53 -2.20 9.31 -13.70
C GLY A 53 -2.46 8.83 -12.29
N TYR A 54 -3.25 9.60 -11.57
CA TYR A 54 -3.63 9.27 -10.21
C TYR A 54 -4.90 8.42 -10.21
N HIS A 55 -4.93 7.40 -9.37
CA HIS A 55 -6.13 6.56 -9.25
C HIS A 55 -6.42 6.37 -7.76
N ARG A 56 -7.54 6.89 -7.30
CA ARG A 56 -7.84 6.97 -5.87
C ARG A 56 -8.06 5.60 -5.20
N LYS A 57 -8.22 4.54 -5.97
CA LYS A 57 -8.40 3.19 -5.43
C LYS A 57 -7.24 2.27 -5.81
N ARG A 58 -6.12 2.85 -6.16
CA ARG A 58 -4.94 2.07 -6.52
C ARG A 58 -3.80 2.41 -5.57
N VAL A 59 -3.16 1.38 -5.03
CA VAL A 59 -1.96 1.56 -4.24
C VAL A 59 -0.80 1.00 -5.04
N VAL A 60 0.20 1.84 -5.26
CA VAL A 60 1.40 1.46 -6.01
C VAL A 60 2.49 1.08 -5.04
N VAL A 61 3.05 -0.11 -5.21
CA VAL A 61 4.11 -0.62 -4.35
C VAL A 61 5.30 -0.98 -5.23
N PHE A 62 6.43 -0.32 -4.97
CA PHE A 62 7.67 -0.67 -5.66
C PHE A 62 8.44 -1.68 -4.82
N VAL A 63 8.93 -2.73 -5.46
CA VAL A 63 9.70 -3.78 -4.79
C VAL A 63 11.07 -3.88 -5.40
N ASP A 64 12.03 -4.38 -4.61
CA ASP A 64 13.40 -4.57 -5.07
C ASP A 64 13.57 -5.99 -5.65
N ALA A 65 14.81 -6.34 -5.99
CA ALA A 65 15.11 -7.63 -6.59
C ALA A 65 14.79 -8.79 -5.65
N ASN A 66 14.70 -8.55 -4.35
CA ASN A 66 14.38 -9.57 -3.37
C ASN A 66 12.88 -9.60 -3.05
N LEU A 67 12.09 -8.88 -3.84
CA LEU A 67 10.63 -8.79 -3.66
C LEU A 67 10.26 -8.21 -2.30
N ARG A 68 11.03 -7.25 -1.84
CA ARG A 68 10.73 -6.50 -0.63
C ARG A 68 10.37 -5.08 -1.01
N VAL A 69 9.50 -4.48 -0.21
CA VAL A 69 9.04 -3.11 -0.47
C VAL A 69 10.23 -2.16 -0.43
N ALA A 70 10.45 -1.45 -1.53
CA ALA A 70 11.62 -0.60 -1.69
C ALA A 70 11.35 0.87 -1.35
N LYS A 71 10.10 1.31 -1.47
CA LYS A 71 9.70 2.69 -1.19
C LYS A 71 8.37 2.68 -0.51
N THR A 72 8.04 3.76 0.17
CA THR A 72 6.74 3.89 0.82
C THR A 72 5.60 3.67 -0.18
N PRO A 73 4.75 2.65 0.05
CA PRO A 73 3.55 2.48 -0.79
C PRO A 73 2.63 3.68 -0.64
N VAL A 74 2.06 4.12 -1.75
CA VAL A 74 1.17 5.29 -1.74
C VAL A 74 -0.05 5.03 -2.61
N LEU A 75 -1.13 5.67 -2.22
CA LEU A 75 -2.34 5.70 -3.01
C LEU A 75 -2.08 6.54 -4.26
N GLY A 76 -2.50 6.08 -5.37
CA GLY A 76 -2.29 6.75 -6.65
C GLY A 76 -2.11 5.79 -7.78
#